data_a10ed65c147f85cf4b0b82fab7119453
#
_entry.id   a10ed65c147f85cf4b0b82fab7119453
#
_cell.length_a   1.000
_cell.length_b   1.000
_cell.length_c   1.000
_cell.angle_alpha   90.00
_cell.angle_beta   90.00
_cell.angle_gamma   90.00
#
_symmetry.space_group_name_H-M   'P 1'
#
loop_
_entity.id
_entity.type
_entity.pdbx_description
1 polymer ?
#
loop_
_entity_poly.entity_id
_entity_poly.type
_entity_poly.pdbx_seq_one_letter_code
_entity_poly.pdbx_strand_id
1 'polypeptide(L)'
;MLGRCIYREENEKSHLEIWDQGDCRSLWFDDVILQSEIHIHDPAVLPNPVNRAMLAHLMLALPLRSVMLAGCGGGAIARWLHARAPEVRGDAIELSATVARLAYEYFDFPPTQSNWRLLIQDVREHLAHSKLTYDFILVDLEENQITPPW
;
A
#
# COMPACT_ATOMS: atom_id res chain seq x y z
N MET A 1 19.51 9.58 14.27
CA MET A 1 19.58 8.19 14.78
C MET A 1 19.62 7.31 13.54
N LEU A 2 20.59 6.40 13.45
CA LEU A 2 20.66 5.46 12.33
C LEU A 2 19.49 4.47 12.49
N GLY A 3 18.77 4.18 11.40
CA GLY A 3 17.71 3.16 11.39
C GLY A 3 18.28 1.75 11.54
N ARG A 4 17.39 0.78 11.80
CA ARG A 4 17.70 -0.66 11.87
C ARG A 4 17.07 -1.37 10.69
N CYS A 5 17.88 -1.99 9.83
CA CYS A 5 17.38 -2.91 8.83
C CYS A 5 16.84 -4.18 9.51
N ILE A 6 15.57 -4.49 9.29
CA ILE A 6 14.87 -5.64 9.89
C ILE A 6 14.57 -6.74 8.88
N TYR A 7 14.65 -6.42 7.59
CA TYR A 7 14.49 -7.36 6.49
C TYR A 7 15.32 -6.91 5.30
N ARG A 8 15.93 -7.87 4.60
CA ARG A 8 16.63 -7.64 3.34
C ARG A 8 16.44 -8.87 2.45
N GLU A 9 16.05 -8.63 1.21
CA GLU A 9 16.00 -9.63 0.15
C GLU A 9 16.67 -9.05 -1.09
N GLU A 10 17.61 -9.79 -1.64
CA GLU A 10 18.32 -9.43 -2.85
C GLU A 10 18.19 -10.58 -3.85
N ASN A 11 17.73 -10.29 -5.05
CA ASN A 11 17.71 -11.21 -6.16
C ASN A 11 18.18 -10.51 -7.44
N GLU A 12 18.30 -11.24 -8.55
CA GLU A 12 18.81 -10.70 -9.82
C GLU A 12 17.99 -9.52 -10.39
N LYS A 13 16.80 -9.25 -9.87
CA LYS A 13 15.85 -8.27 -10.43
C LYS A 13 15.49 -7.15 -9.46
N SER A 14 15.72 -7.33 -8.17
CA SER A 14 15.30 -6.35 -7.16
C SER A 14 16.08 -6.50 -5.87
N HIS A 15 16.29 -5.38 -5.21
CA HIS A 15 16.78 -5.30 -3.85
C HIS A 15 15.69 -4.68 -2.99
N LEU A 16 15.23 -5.42 -1.98
CA LEU A 16 14.16 -5.02 -1.07
C LEU A 16 14.70 -4.91 0.34
N GLU A 17 14.45 -3.79 0.98
CA GLU A 17 14.80 -3.59 2.38
C GLU A 17 13.64 -3.04 3.20
N ILE A 18 13.56 -3.47 4.46
CA ILE A 18 12.66 -2.88 5.44
C ILE A 18 13.48 -2.32 6.60
N TRP A 19 13.22 -1.06 6.90
CA TRP A 19 13.94 -0.33 7.94
C TRP A 19 12.98 0.21 8.99
N ASP A 20 13.38 0.09 10.26
CA ASP A 20 12.76 0.81 11.38
C ASP A 20 13.63 2.01 11.74
N GLN A 21 13.03 3.20 11.76
CA GLN A 21 13.68 4.44 12.18
C GLN A 21 12.73 5.27 13.06
N GLY A 22 13.03 5.34 14.35
CA GLY A 22 12.11 5.91 15.33
C GLY A 22 10.82 5.11 15.36
N ASP A 23 9.68 5.80 15.23
CA ASP A 23 8.36 5.18 15.20
C ASP A 23 7.87 4.83 13.79
N CYS A 24 8.74 4.96 12.77
CA CYS A 24 8.41 4.67 11.38
C CYS A 24 9.07 3.39 10.90
N ARG A 25 8.31 2.64 10.07
CA ARG A 25 8.80 1.50 9.29
C ARG A 25 8.61 1.80 7.83
N SER A 26 9.66 1.58 7.04
CA SER A 26 9.71 1.88 5.62
C SER A 26 10.14 0.68 4.78
N LEU A 27 9.52 0.53 3.61
CA LEU A 27 9.88 -0.42 2.55
C LEU A 27 10.63 0.34 1.46
N TRP A 28 11.79 -0.14 1.07
CA TRP A 28 12.64 0.45 0.07
C TRP A 28 12.95 -0.52 -1.06
N PHE A 29 13.02 0.01 -2.29
CA PHE A 29 13.54 -0.69 -3.46
C PHE A 29 14.85 -0.05 -3.88
N ASP A 30 15.84 -0.92 -4.19
CA ASP A 30 17.14 -0.54 -4.75
C ASP A 30 17.83 0.59 -3.96
N ASP A 31 17.68 0.59 -2.63
CA ASP A 31 18.25 1.54 -1.65
C ASP A 31 17.81 3.01 -1.81
N VAL A 32 17.01 3.33 -2.81
CA VAL A 32 16.71 4.72 -3.18
C VAL A 32 15.21 5.03 -3.28
N ILE A 33 14.36 4.03 -3.52
CA ILE A 33 12.93 4.24 -3.75
C ILE A 33 12.13 3.85 -2.53
N LEU A 34 11.56 4.84 -1.84
CA LEU A 34 10.63 4.63 -0.74
C LEU A 34 9.26 4.19 -1.29
N GLN A 35 8.95 2.91 -1.17
CA GLN A 35 7.69 2.31 -1.64
C GLN A 35 6.56 2.41 -0.63
N SER A 36 6.86 2.39 0.64
CA SER A 36 5.84 2.49 1.68
C SER A 36 6.44 2.93 3.01
N GLU A 37 5.63 3.62 3.80
CA GLU A 37 6.00 4.01 5.15
C GLU A 37 4.78 3.98 6.06
N ILE A 38 4.94 3.41 7.26
CA ILE A 38 3.91 3.38 8.30
C ILE A 38 4.46 3.90 9.63
N HIS A 39 3.58 4.40 10.48
CA HIS A 39 3.86 4.60 11.89
C HIS A 39 3.61 3.28 12.63
N ILE A 40 4.62 2.71 13.29
CA ILE A 40 4.59 1.34 13.82
C ILE A 40 3.46 1.17 14.87
N HIS A 41 3.29 2.16 15.74
CA HIS A 41 2.41 2.06 16.90
C HIS A 41 1.02 2.67 16.69
N ASP A 42 0.83 3.47 15.64
CA ASP A 42 -0.45 4.13 15.37
C ASP A 42 -0.88 3.98 13.90
N PRO A 43 -1.85 3.10 13.62
CA PRO A 43 -2.35 2.91 12.26
C PRO A 43 -3.12 4.12 11.71
N ALA A 44 -3.48 5.06 12.58
CA ALA A 44 -4.19 6.27 12.18
C ALA A 44 -3.25 7.42 11.75
N VAL A 45 -1.94 7.20 11.80
CA VAL A 45 -0.91 8.12 11.30
C VAL A 45 -0.38 7.64 9.97
N LEU A 46 -0.36 8.55 8.98
CA LEU A 46 0.31 8.35 7.68
C LEU A 46 1.55 9.24 7.62
N PRO A 47 2.76 8.69 7.81
CA PRO A 47 3.99 9.48 7.79
C PRO A 47 4.25 10.06 6.39
N ASN A 48 4.04 9.26 5.33
CA ASN A 48 4.31 9.66 3.95
C ASN A 48 3.36 10.78 3.48
N PRO A 49 3.89 11.96 3.07
CA PRO A 49 3.08 13.08 2.60
C PRO A 49 2.31 12.80 1.30
N VAL A 50 2.83 11.92 0.43
CA VAL A 50 2.15 11.52 -0.81
C VAL A 50 0.85 10.78 -0.48
N ASN A 51 0.89 9.82 0.44
CA ASN A 51 -0.29 9.09 0.88
C ASN A 51 -1.34 10.04 1.49
N ARG A 52 -0.90 11.04 2.26
CA ARG A 52 -1.83 12.07 2.78
C ARG A 52 -2.47 12.90 1.66
N ALA A 53 -1.68 13.28 0.65
CA ALA A 53 -2.19 14.04 -0.49
C ALA A 53 -3.20 13.22 -1.31
N MET A 54 -2.91 11.94 -1.56
CA MET A 54 -3.82 11.03 -2.25
C MET A 54 -5.16 10.89 -1.52
N LEU A 55 -5.12 10.80 -0.19
CA LEU A 55 -6.32 10.69 0.64
C LEU A 55 -7.08 12.00 0.84
N ALA A 56 -6.47 13.16 0.55
CA ALA A 56 -7.16 14.44 0.69
C ALA A 56 -8.43 14.53 -0.17
N HIS A 57 -8.45 13.87 -1.33
CA HIS A 57 -9.64 13.77 -2.18
C HIS A 57 -10.78 12.98 -1.55
N LEU A 58 -10.48 11.99 -0.69
CA LEU A 58 -11.50 11.21 0.02
C LEU A 58 -12.32 12.06 0.99
N MET A 59 -11.77 13.16 1.47
CA MET A 59 -12.48 14.09 2.35
C MET A 59 -13.63 14.83 1.63
N LEU A 60 -13.63 14.83 0.31
CA LEU A 60 -14.63 15.48 -0.53
C LEU A 60 -15.71 14.53 -1.05
N ALA A 61 -15.45 13.21 -1.01
CA ALA A 61 -16.35 12.17 -1.52
C ALA A 61 -17.04 11.45 -0.36
N LEU A 62 -18.27 11.81 -0.07
CA LEU A 62 -19.09 11.12 0.94
C LEU A 62 -20.43 10.67 0.33
N PRO A 63 -20.93 9.48 0.75
CA PRO A 63 -20.30 8.49 1.63
C PRO A 63 -19.34 7.55 0.90
N LEU A 64 -18.16 7.34 1.45
CA LEU A 64 -17.19 6.37 0.96
C LEU A 64 -17.57 4.97 1.49
N ARG A 65 -17.78 4.00 0.59
CA ARG A 65 -18.13 2.61 0.93
C ARG A 65 -17.16 1.58 0.37
N SER A 66 -16.53 1.92 -0.76
CA SER A 66 -15.66 1.00 -1.48
C SER A 66 -14.49 1.72 -2.14
N VAL A 67 -13.28 1.16 -1.95
CA VAL A 67 -12.03 1.71 -2.47
C VAL A 67 -11.26 0.63 -3.21
N MET A 68 -10.64 0.97 -4.33
CA MET A 68 -9.62 0.17 -4.96
C MET A 68 -8.27 0.90 -4.87
N LEU A 69 -7.24 0.17 -4.47
CA LEU A 69 -5.85 0.61 -4.54
C LEU A 69 -5.19 -0.14 -5.69
N ALA A 70 -4.83 0.57 -6.75
CA ALA A 70 -4.00 0.06 -7.82
C ALA A 70 -2.54 0.32 -7.45
N GLY A 71 -1.83 -0.74 -7.03
CA GLY A 71 -0.59 -0.67 -6.27
C GLY A 71 -0.87 -0.69 -4.77
N CYS A 72 -0.14 -1.52 -4.05
CA CYS A 72 -0.31 -1.68 -2.60
C CYS A 72 0.91 -1.21 -1.82
N GLY A 73 2.11 -1.53 -2.33
CA GLY A 73 3.32 -1.41 -1.54
C GLY A 73 3.18 -2.12 -0.20
N GLY A 74 3.61 -1.52 0.89
CA GLY A 74 3.39 -2.04 2.24
C GLY A 74 1.95 -1.93 2.76
N GLY A 75 1.02 -1.34 1.99
CA GLY A 75 -0.38 -1.26 2.38
C GLY A 75 -0.72 -0.14 3.37
N ALA A 76 0.10 0.91 3.46
CA ALA A 76 -0.08 2.01 4.41
C ALA A 76 -1.48 2.66 4.32
N ILE A 77 -1.99 2.87 3.10
CA ILE A 77 -3.33 3.45 2.86
C ILE A 77 -4.43 2.49 3.31
N ALA A 78 -4.32 1.19 2.98
CA ALA A 78 -5.29 0.18 3.40
C ALA A 78 -5.38 0.07 4.93
N ARG A 79 -4.21 0.03 5.58
CA ARG A 79 -4.08 0.01 7.04
C ARG A 79 -4.74 1.23 7.68
N TRP A 80 -4.46 2.40 7.15
CA TRP A 80 -5.04 3.65 7.65
C TRP A 80 -6.55 3.70 7.49
N LEU A 81 -7.07 3.35 6.30
CA LEU A 81 -8.50 3.32 6.03
C LEU A 81 -9.20 2.28 6.92
N HIS A 82 -8.61 1.10 7.12
CA HIS A 82 -9.14 0.10 8.02
C HIS A 82 -9.26 0.60 9.46
N ALA A 83 -8.30 1.40 9.93
CA ALA A 83 -8.32 1.97 11.27
C ALA A 83 -9.29 3.14 11.42
N ARG A 84 -9.48 3.95 10.36
CA ARG A 84 -10.27 5.20 10.43
C ARG A 84 -11.71 5.06 9.92
N ALA A 85 -11.94 4.11 9.02
CA ALA A 85 -13.23 3.86 8.39
C ALA A 85 -13.44 2.34 8.21
N PRO A 86 -13.61 1.59 9.31
CA PRO A 86 -13.66 0.13 9.30
C PRO A 86 -14.83 -0.45 8.48
N GLU A 87 -15.84 0.36 8.19
CA GLU A 87 -16.98 -0.01 7.33
C GLU A 87 -16.63 0.02 5.83
N VAL A 88 -15.53 0.68 5.44
CA VAL A 88 -15.12 0.77 4.03
C VAL A 88 -14.56 -0.58 3.57
N ARG A 89 -15.08 -1.07 2.42
CA ARG A 89 -14.50 -2.21 1.72
C ARG A 89 -13.33 -1.74 0.88
N GLY A 90 -12.25 -2.52 0.85
CA GLY A 90 -11.12 -2.22 0.02
C GLY A 90 -10.57 -3.43 -0.72
N ASP A 91 -10.18 -3.20 -1.98
CA ASP A 91 -9.37 -4.13 -2.76
C ASP A 91 -8.03 -3.46 -3.08
N ALA A 92 -6.95 -4.04 -2.58
CA ALA A 92 -5.61 -3.66 -2.95
C ALA A 92 -5.08 -4.64 -4.00
N ILE A 93 -4.64 -4.12 -5.14
CA ILE A 93 -4.12 -4.92 -6.25
C ILE A 93 -2.62 -4.73 -6.31
N GLU A 94 -1.88 -5.82 -6.15
CA GLU A 94 -0.41 -5.80 -6.11
C GLU A 94 0.14 -6.83 -7.10
N LEU A 95 1.11 -6.43 -7.89
CA LEU A 95 1.72 -7.30 -8.90
C LEU A 95 2.73 -8.27 -8.27
N SER A 96 3.46 -7.80 -7.27
CA SER A 96 4.52 -8.55 -6.61
C SER A 96 4.00 -9.40 -5.45
N ALA A 97 4.08 -10.73 -5.58
CA ALA A 97 3.78 -11.64 -4.48
C ALA A 97 4.69 -11.42 -3.26
N THR A 98 5.95 -11.02 -3.47
CA THR A 98 6.88 -10.69 -2.39
C THR A 98 6.40 -9.47 -1.63
N VAL A 99 6.04 -8.39 -2.32
CA VAL A 99 5.53 -7.16 -1.69
C VAL A 99 4.24 -7.44 -0.92
N ALA A 100 3.31 -8.19 -1.51
CA ALA A 100 2.06 -8.59 -0.85
C ALA A 100 2.31 -9.39 0.44
N ARG A 101 3.28 -10.31 0.43
CA ARG A 101 3.69 -11.04 1.64
C ARG A 101 4.26 -10.10 2.70
N LEU A 102 5.16 -9.20 2.31
CA LEU A 102 5.79 -8.24 3.23
C LEU A 102 4.76 -7.27 3.83
N ALA A 103 3.71 -6.89 3.08
CA ALA A 103 2.62 -6.06 3.59
C ALA A 103 1.93 -6.71 4.80
N TYR A 104 1.68 -8.03 4.76
CA TYR A 104 1.12 -8.76 5.91
C TYR A 104 2.13 -8.97 7.04
N GLU A 105 3.37 -9.36 6.71
CA GLU A 105 4.36 -9.76 7.71
C GLU A 105 4.93 -8.57 8.50
N TYR A 106 5.05 -7.40 7.87
CA TYR A 106 5.79 -6.27 8.44
C TYR A 106 4.99 -4.97 8.54
N PHE A 107 3.92 -4.80 7.76
CA PHE A 107 3.23 -3.51 7.64
C PHE A 107 1.80 -3.52 8.18
N ASP A 108 1.41 -4.57 8.89
CA ASP A 108 0.06 -4.71 9.46
C ASP A 108 -1.05 -4.47 8.43
N PHE A 109 -0.89 -5.00 7.22
CA PHE A 109 -1.98 -4.98 6.24
C PHE A 109 -3.24 -5.58 6.88
N PRO A 110 -4.45 -5.01 6.64
CA PRO A 110 -5.67 -5.48 7.26
C PRO A 110 -5.85 -7.00 7.14
N PRO A 111 -6.28 -7.69 8.21
CA PRO A 111 -6.36 -9.14 8.22
C PRO A 111 -7.40 -9.67 7.23
N THR A 112 -7.24 -10.92 6.81
CA THR A 112 -8.11 -11.56 5.79
C THR A 112 -9.58 -11.65 6.19
N GLN A 113 -9.91 -11.53 7.49
CA GLN A 113 -11.28 -11.49 8.00
C GLN A 113 -11.88 -10.08 7.98
N SER A 114 -11.11 -9.07 7.62
CA SER A 114 -11.58 -7.69 7.49
C SER A 114 -12.35 -7.44 6.19
N ASN A 115 -12.78 -6.20 5.99
CA ASN A 115 -13.39 -5.75 4.74
C ASN A 115 -12.37 -5.46 3.62
N TRP A 116 -11.10 -5.84 3.81
CA TRP A 116 -10.02 -5.63 2.87
C TRP A 116 -9.54 -6.93 2.23
N ARG A 117 -9.21 -6.87 0.95
CA ARG A 117 -8.57 -7.97 0.21
C ARG A 117 -7.31 -7.46 -0.45
N LEU A 118 -6.25 -8.26 -0.40
CA LEU A 118 -5.03 -8.05 -1.18
C LEU A 118 -4.99 -9.11 -2.27
N LEU A 119 -5.04 -8.65 -3.52
CA LEU A 119 -5.10 -9.50 -4.71
C LEU A 119 -3.78 -9.40 -5.48
N ILE A 120 -3.13 -10.54 -5.69
CA ILE A 120 -1.85 -10.61 -6.41
C ILE A 120 -2.15 -10.81 -7.89
N GLN A 121 -2.18 -9.72 -8.64
CA GLN A 121 -2.44 -9.73 -10.09
C GLN A 121 -2.09 -8.40 -10.74
N ASP A 122 -2.05 -8.37 -12.07
CA ASP A 122 -1.94 -7.13 -12.83
C ASP A 122 -3.24 -6.31 -12.72
N VAL A 123 -3.12 -5.03 -12.39
CA VAL A 123 -4.29 -4.13 -12.24
C VAL A 123 -5.08 -3.99 -13.54
N ARG A 124 -4.42 -4.06 -14.71
CA ARG A 124 -5.07 -3.99 -16.02
C ARG A 124 -5.97 -5.20 -16.23
N GLU A 125 -5.49 -6.39 -15.84
CA GLU A 125 -6.27 -7.62 -15.89
C GLU A 125 -7.45 -7.57 -14.90
N HIS A 126 -7.20 -7.04 -13.71
CA HIS A 126 -8.27 -6.84 -12.74
C HIS A 126 -9.37 -5.95 -13.30
N LEU A 127 -9.04 -4.78 -13.82
CA LEU A 127 -10.00 -3.83 -14.37
C LEU A 127 -10.73 -4.37 -15.60
N ALA A 128 -10.05 -5.14 -16.45
CA ALA A 128 -10.66 -5.71 -17.66
C ALA A 128 -11.73 -6.79 -17.34
N HIS A 129 -11.58 -7.51 -16.23
CA HIS A 129 -12.44 -8.65 -15.91
C HIS A 129 -13.35 -8.42 -14.69
N SER A 130 -13.05 -7.42 -13.87
CA SER A 130 -13.86 -7.10 -12.70
C SER A 130 -15.20 -6.47 -13.10
N LYS A 131 -16.27 -6.93 -12.46
CA LYS A 131 -17.59 -6.30 -12.51
C LYS A 131 -17.85 -5.42 -11.29
N LEU A 132 -16.85 -5.29 -10.41
CA LEU A 132 -16.99 -4.49 -9.20
C LEU A 132 -16.91 -3.00 -9.56
N THR A 133 -17.65 -2.22 -8.82
CA THR A 133 -17.62 -0.76 -8.87
C THR A 133 -17.07 -0.25 -7.55
N TYR A 134 -16.29 0.83 -7.62
CA TYR A 134 -15.69 1.46 -6.45
C TYR A 134 -16.11 2.93 -6.41
N ASP A 135 -16.33 3.45 -5.21
CA ASP A 135 -16.57 4.88 -5.01
C ASP A 135 -15.30 5.68 -5.24
N PHE A 136 -14.14 5.04 -5.01
CA PHE A 136 -12.86 5.67 -5.20
C PHE A 136 -11.80 4.67 -5.67
N ILE A 137 -10.97 5.10 -6.62
CA ILE A 137 -9.81 4.34 -7.12
C ILE A 137 -8.58 5.20 -6.93
N LEU A 138 -7.62 4.71 -6.15
CA LEU A 138 -6.30 5.28 -5.98
C LEU A 138 -5.32 4.54 -6.89
N VAL A 139 -4.56 5.26 -7.69
CA VAL A 139 -3.56 4.69 -8.59
C VAL A 139 -2.18 5.14 -8.11
N ASP A 140 -1.40 4.19 -7.63
CA ASP A 140 -0.03 4.38 -7.13
C ASP A 140 0.85 3.27 -7.71
N LEU A 141 1.09 3.37 -9.01
CA LEU A 141 1.83 2.38 -9.77
C LEU A 141 3.12 2.99 -10.27
N GLU A 142 4.22 2.33 -9.95
CA GLU A 142 5.53 2.66 -10.46
C GLU A 142 6.13 1.47 -11.20
N GLU A 143 6.63 1.71 -12.39
CA GLU A 143 7.48 0.80 -13.12
C GLU A 143 8.75 1.57 -13.53
N ASN A 144 9.92 1.11 -13.08
CA ASN A 144 11.20 1.75 -13.38
C ASN A 144 11.25 3.27 -13.11
N GLN A 145 10.67 3.73 -12.00
CA GLN A 145 10.58 5.14 -11.61
C GLN A 145 9.74 6.03 -12.57
N ILE A 146 8.93 5.42 -13.43
CA ILE A 146 8.07 6.12 -14.37
C ILE A 146 6.64 5.60 -14.20
N THR A 147 5.69 6.52 -14.01
CA THR A 147 4.26 6.15 -14.08
C THR A 147 3.96 5.61 -15.47
N PRO A 148 3.41 4.38 -15.61
CA PRO A 148 3.12 3.82 -16.91
C PRO A 148 2.20 4.73 -17.75
N PRO A 149 2.48 4.90 -19.04
CA PRO A 149 1.60 5.65 -19.94
C PRO A 149 0.39 4.81 -20.34
N TRP A 150 -0.75 5.14 -19.79
CA TRP A 150 -2.03 4.47 -20.11
C TRP A 150 -3.24 5.38 -20.08
#